data_3a36d576735005ea9db610fbc4add484
#
_entry.id   3a36d576735005ea9db610fbc4add484
#
_cell.length_a   1.000
_cell.length_b   1.000
_cell.length_c   1.000
_cell.angle_alpha   90.00
_cell.angle_beta   90.00
_cell.angle_gamma   90.00
#
_symmetry.space_group_name_H-M   'P 1'
#
loop_
_entity.id
_entity.type
_entity.pdbx_description
1 polymer ?
#
loop_
_entity_poly.entity_id
_entity_poly.type
_entity_poly.pdbx_seq_one_letter_code
_entity_poly.pdbx_strand_id
1 'polypeptide(L)'
;MEFSILKPVDIWFWLFIIISFITIIFSFIIIKNHSELKWLIFLRSTTFLLTTFLLLQPKFSWTHFKYNELEWNIYVDNSVSISYHPTLSLQTIKTELEQILYAISKKNIYSNLFSFSQKVNEIENTNQFDGTGSSTDLGSVLNHIHFNQNNLAGAIIITDGQNNHGIDPLKLIDNIKVPIFTLGIGESKPLID
;
A
#
# COMPACT_ATOMS: atom_id res chain seq x y z
N MET A 1 -12.87 -14.51 -2.78
CA MET A 1 -12.64 -15.96 -2.58
C MET A 1 -12.30 -16.56 -3.94
N GLU A 2 -11.06 -16.94 -4.13
CA GLU A 2 -10.64 -17.56 -5.40
C GLU A 2 -10.39 -19.04 -5.17
N PHE A 3 -10.95 -19.86 -6.04
CA PHE A 3 -10.73 -21.30 -6.05
C PHE A 3 -9.77 -21.63 -7.19
N SER A 4 -8.66 -22.26 -6.89
CA SER A 4 -7.70 -22.72 -7.90
C SER A 4 -7.25 -24.14 -7.60
N ILE A 5 -6.97 -24.91 -8.67
CA ILE A 5 -6.42 -26.26 -8.59
C ILE A 5 -4.92 -26.16 -8.85
N LEU A 6 -4.11 -26.70 -7.93
CA LEU A 6 -2.66 -26.55 -7.94
C LEU A 6 -1.94 -27.35 -9.04
N LYS A 7 -2.53 -28.48 -9.49
CA LYS A 7 -1.93 -29.34 -10.51
C LYS A 7 -2.87 -29.49 -11.70
N PRO A 8 -2.33 -29.48 -12.95
CA PRO A 8 -3.08 -29.93 -14.10
C PRO A 8 -3.52 -31.39 -13.87
N VAL A 9 -4.72 -31.70 -14.29
CA VAL A 9 -5.32 -33.03 -14.12
C VAL A 9 -4.60 -34.00 -15.07
N ASP A 10 -3.69 -34.82 -14.54
CA ASP A 10 -2.89 -35.76 -15.28
C ASP A 10 -3.69 -37.02 -15.67
N ILE A 11 -3.18 -37.77 -16.65
CA ILE A 11 -3.77 -39.03 -17.13
C ILE A 11 -3.95 -40.03 -15.98
N TRP A 12 -3.07 -40.01 -14.96
CA TRP A 12 -3.12 -40.84 -13.77
C TRP A 12 -4.33 -40.52 -12.88
N PHE A 13 -4.76 -39.26 -12.84
CA PHE A 13 -5.97 -38.84 -12.11
C PHE A 13 -7.22 -39.44 -12.77
N TRP A 14 -7.31 -39.43 -14.07
CA TRP A 14 -8.44 -40.03 -14.80
C TRP A 14 -8.46 -41.55 -14.64
N LEU A 15 -7.31 -42.20 -14.70
CA LEU A 15 -7.20 -43.65 -14.45
C LEU A 15 -7.69 -43.98 -13.01
N PHE A 16 -7.29 -43.20 -12.01
CA PHE A 16 -7.76 -43.38 -10.64
C PHE A 16 -9.28 -43.27 -10.53
N ILE A 17 -9.89 -42.26 -11.15
CA ILE A 17 -11.35 -42.07 -11.16
C ILE A 17 -12.06 -43.27 -11.81
N ILE A 18 -11.59 -43.72 -12.96
CA ILE A 18 -12.17 -44.85 -13.70
C ILE A 18 -12.09 -46.15 -12.85
N ILE A 19 -10.93 -46.47 -12.31
CA ILE A 19 -10.76 -47.65 -11.47
C ILE A 19 -11.65 -47.60 -10.21
N SER A 20 -11.69 -46.45 -9.55
CA SER A 20 -12.55 -46.27 -8.36
C SER A 20 -14.04 -46.39 -8.70
N PHE A 21 -14.45 -45.87 -9.83
CA PHE A 21 -15.85 -45.98 -10.28
C PHE A 21 -16.23 -47.44 -10.56
N ILE A 22 -15.34 -48.19 -11.24
CA ILE A 22 -15.52 -49.64 -11.50
C ILE A 22 -15.63 -50.41 -10.19
N THR A 23 -14.79 -50.13 -9.20
CA THR A 23 -14.84 -50.82 -7.88
C THR A 23 -16.09 -50.51 -7.09
N ILE A 24 -16.67 -49.30 -7.21
CA ILE A 24 -17.97 -48.95 -6.60
C ILE A 24 -19.10 -49.71 -7.27
N ILE A 25 -19.14 -49.73 -8.63
CA ILE A 25 -20.17 -50.50 -9.36
C ILE A 25 -20.11 -52.00 -9.02
N PHE A 26 -18.92 -52.60 -9.01
CA PHE A 26 -18.74 -53.98 -8.68
C PHE A 26 -19.22 -54.28 -7.25
N SER A 27 -18.90 -53.40 -6.31
CA SER A 27 -19.39 -53.51 -4.93
C SER A 27 -20.92 -53.44 -4.85
N PHE A 28 -21.55 -52.56 -5.63
CA PHE A 28 -23.00 -52.45 -5.66
C PHE A 28 -23.67 -53.73 -6.17
N ILE A 29 -23.10 -54.35 -7.21
CA ILE A 29 -23.60 -55.62 -7.77
C ILE A 29 -23.54 -56.76 -6.73
N ILE A 30 -22.40 -56.88 -6.04
CA ILE A 30 -22.19 -57.94 -5.04
C ILE A 30 -23.12 -57.76 -3.83
N ILE A 31 -23.27 -56.52 -3.34
CA ILE A 31 -23.99 -56.20 -2.10
C ILE A 31 -25.51 -56.11 -2.32
N LYS A 32 -25.99 -56.04 -3.58
CA LYS A 32 -27.40 -55.92 -3.92
C LYS A 32 -28.29 -56.89 -3.18
N ASN A 33 -27.82 -58.13 -2.93
CA ASN A 33 -28.60 -59.19 -2.27
C ASN A 33 -28.38 -59.27 -0.72
N HIS A 34 -27.49 -58.44 -0.16
CA HIS A 34 -27.12 -58.47 1.26
C HIS A 34 -27.39 -57.11 1.90
N SER A 35 -28.56 -56.93 2.51
CA SER A 35 -28.97 -55.66 3.13
C SER A 35 -28.05 -55.19 4.26
N GLU A 36 -27.45 -56.12 4.96
CA GLU A 36 -26.53 -55.89 6.08
C GLU A 36 -25.23 -55.16 5.63
N LEU A 37 -24.84 -55.32 4.37
CA LEU A 37 -23.57 -54.83 3.84
C LEU A 37 -23.69 -53.47 3.13
N LYS A 38 -24.88 -52.86 3.10
CA LYS A 38 -25.11 -51.54 2.44
C LYS A 38 -24.23 -50.45 3.04
N TRP A 39 -23.87 -50.52 4.30
CA TRP A 39 -22.95 -49.60 4.94
C TRP A 39 -21.56 -49.57 4.28
N LEU A 40 -21.08 -50.67 3.74
CA LEU A 40 -19.78 -50.72 3.02
C LEU A 40 -19.80 -49.90 1.74
N ILE A 41 -20.93 -49.78 1.04
CA ILE A 41 -21.05 -48.92 -0.14
C ILE A 41 -20.89 -47.47 0.26
N PHE A 42 -21.54 -47.06 1.35
CA PHE A 42 -21.42 -45.71 1.88
C PHE A 42 -19.99 -45.38 2.28
N LEU A 43 -19.32 -46.26 3.01
CA LEU A 43 -17.93 -46.09 3.44
C LEU A 43 -16.98 -45.97 2.22
N ARG A 44 -17.13 -46.80 1.19
CA ARG A 44 -16.32 -46.76 -0.02
C ARG A 44 -16.56 -45.48 -0.81
N SER A 45 -17.81 -45.04 -0.92
CA SER A 45 -18.17 -43.79 -1.62
C SER A 45 -17.55 -42.59 -0.89
N THR A 46 -17.59 -42.54 0.41
CA THR A 46 -17.02 -41.47 1.23
C THR A 46 -15.49 -41.45 1.11
N THR A 47 -14.82 -42.59 1.17
CA THR A 47 -13.34 -42.66 0.98
C THR A 47 -12.92 -42.26 -0.40
N PHE A 48 -13.70 -42.62 -1.45
CA PHE A 48 -13.44 -42.19 -2.82
C PHE A 48 -13.55 -40.67 -2.95
N LEU A 49 -14.61 -40.07 -2.40
CA LEU A 49 -14.83 -38.63 -2.45
C LEU A 49 -13.69 -37.88 -1.73
N LEU A 50 -13.29 -38.36 -0.57
CA LEU A 50 -12.21 -37.77 0.20
C LEU A 50 -10.85 -37.86 -0.52
N THR A 51 -10.53 -39.03 -1.09
CA THR A 51 -9.27 -39.19 -1.83
C THR A 51 -9.24 -38.37 -3.11
N THR A 52 -10.37 -38.25 -3.82
CA THR A 52 -10.49 -37.37 -5.00
C THR A 52 -10.26 -35.90 -4.60
N PHE A 53 -10.87 -35.47 -3.50
CA PHE A 53 -10.68 -34.11 -2.98
C PHE A 53 -9.21 -33.84 -2.61
N LEU A 54 -8.54 -34.79 -1.94
CA LEU A 54 -7.13 -34.66 -1.60
C LEU A 54 -6.21 -34.64 -2.84
N LEU A 55 -6.54 -35.44 -3.87
CA LEU A 55 -5.76 -35.48 -5.11
C LEU A 55 -5.89 -34.19 -5.91
N LEU A 56 -7.03 -33.51 -5.88
CA LEU A 56 -7.25 -32.21 -6.52
C LEU A 56 -6.46 -31.08 -5.85
N GLN A 57 -5.98 -31.27 -4.62
CA GLN A 57 -5.24 -30.27 -3.85
C GLN A 57 -5.86 -28.86 -3.97
N PRO A 58 -7.15 -28.66 -3.62
CA PRO A 58 -7.79 -27.37 -3.78
C PRO A 58 -7.11 -26.34 -2.90
N LYS A 59 -6.72 -25.20 -3.51
CA LYS A 59 -6.14 -24.07 -2.79
C LYS A 59 -7.26 -23.06 -2.54
N PHE A 60 -7.57 -22.84 -1.26
CA PHE A 60 -8.47 -21.77 -0.83
C PHE A 60 -7.62 -20.57 -0.45
N SER A 61 -7.61 -19.52 -1.27
CA SER A 61 -6.99 -18.25 -0.91
C SER A 61 -8.05 -17.27 -0.42
N TRP A 62 -7.87 -16.81 0.80
CA TRP A 62 -8.67 -15.74 1.40
C TRP A 62 -7.86 -14.47 1.32
N THR A 63 -8.11 -13.65 0.33
CA THR A 63 -7.54 -12.30 0.25
C THR A 63 -8.40 -11.39 1.13
N HIS A 64 -7.90 -11.05 2.30
CA HIS A 64 -8.41 -9.91 3.05
C HIS A 64 -7.85 -8.64 2.38
N PHE A 65 -8.67 -7.94 1.64
CA PHE A 65 -8.35 -6.57 1.24
C PHE A 65 -8.45 -5.71 2.52
N LYS A 66 -7.31 -5.42 3.12
CA LYS A 66 -7.22 -4.36 4.11
C LYS A 66 -7.21 -3.06 3.28
N TYR A 67 -8.34 -2.39 3.21
CA TYR A 67 -8.39 -1.01 2.71
C TYR A 67 -7.65 -0.17 3.76
N ASN A 68 -6.36 0.05 3.57
CA ASN A 68 -5.70 1.16 4.22
C ASN A 68 -6.20 2.40 3.48
N GLU A 69 -6.87 3.28 4.18
CA GLU A 69 -7.16 4.60 3.65
C GLU A 69 -5.80 5.24 3.35
N LEU A 70 -5.58 5.56 2.07
CA LEU A 70 -4.34 6.17 1.64
C LEU A 70 -4.30 7.60 2.18
N GLU A 71 -3.17 7.99 2.74
CA GLU A 71 -2.95 9.27 3.39
C GLU A 71 -2.18 10.22 2.47
N TRP A 72 -2.35 11.51 2.70
CA TRP A 72 -1.52 12.54 2.09
C TRP A 72 -0.48 13.02 3.07
N ASN A 73 0.78 13.07 2.66
CA ASN A 73 1.82 13.67 3.47
C ASN A 73 2.14 15.07 2.97
N ILE A 74 2.14 16.03 3.89
CA ILE A 74 2.45 17.44 3.63
C ILE A 74 3.77 17.75 4.30
N TYR A 75 4.75 18.15 3.52
CA TYR A 75 6.10 18.48 3.98
C TYR A 75 6.33 19.97 3.85
N VAL A 76 6.66 20.62 4.95
CA VAL A 76 6.93 22.06 5.00
C VAL A 76 8.39 22.30 5.35
N ASP A 77 9.05 23.06 4.51
CA ASP A 77 10.45 23.47 4.73
C ASP A 77 10.54 24.39 5.95
N ASN A 78 11.26 23.97 6.95
CA ASN A 78 11.47 24.68 8.22
C ASN A 78 12.84 25.34 8.28
N SER A 79 13.51 25.56 7.16
CA SER A 79 14.82 26.20 7.09
C SER A 79 14.76 27.71 7.35
N VAL A 80 15.86 28.26 7.79
CA VAL A 80 16.02 29.70 8.05
C VAL A 80 15.76 30.55 6.81
N SER A 81 16.03 30.04 5.60
CA SER A 81 15.77 30.75 4.34
C SER A 81 14.32 31.22 4.22
N ILE A 82 13.39 30.40 4.65
CA ILE A 82 11.95 30.72 4.63
C ILE A 82 11.62 31.89 5.58
N SER A 83 12.29 31.98 6.72
CA SER A 83 12.06 33.05 7.70
C SER A 83 12.58 34.42 7.22
N TYR A 84 13.56 34.44 6.36
CA TYR A 84 14.20 35.67 5.85
C TYR A 84 13.62 36.12 4.50
N HIS A 85 12.53 35.52 4.04
CA HIS A 85 11.94 35.94 2.77
C HIS A 85 11.38 37.36 2.87
N PRO A 86 11.77 38.29 1.97
CA PRO A 86 11.47 39.73 2.13
C PRO A 86 9.97 40.06 2.03
N THR A 87 9.18 39.23 1.36
CA THR A 87 7.75 39.48 1.10
C THR A 87 6.79 38.57 1.82
N LEU A 88 7.25 37.45 2.37
CA LEU A 88 6.41 36.47 3.06
C LEU A 88 6.85 36.31 4.51
N SER A 89 6.00 36.72 5.43
CA SER A 89 6.26 36.44 6.83
C SER A 89 5.97 34.97 7.16
N LEU A 90 6.69 34.40 8.14
CA LEU A 90 6.43 33.07 8.67
C LEU A 90 4.95 32.90 9.08
N GLN A 91 4.34 33.95 9.61
CA GLN A 91 2.93 33.96 10.00
C GLN A 91 1.98 33.80 8.79
N THR A 92 2.31 34.41 7.66
CA THR A 92 1.52 34.25 6.42
C THR A 92 1.57 32.81 5.93
N ILE A 93 2.76 32.19 5.95
CA ILE A 93 2.93 30.79 5.55
C ILE A 93 2.13 29.85 6.47
N LYS A 94 2.15 30.09 7.79
CA LYS A 94 1.34 29.32 8.74
C LYS A 94 -0.16 29.43 8.44
N THR A 95 -0.64 30.63 8.18
CA THR A 95 -2.06 30.87 7.86
C THR A 95 -2.48 30.16 6.57
N GLU A 96 -1.66 30.22 5.55
CA GLU A 96 -1.94 29.53 4.29
C GLU A 96 -1.90 28.01 4.43
N LEU A 97 -0.94 27.50 5.19
CA LEU A 97 -0.85 26.09 5.53
C LEU A 97 -2.11 25.60 6.27
N GLU A 98 -2.60 26.37 7.24
CA GLU A 98 -3.85 26.06 7.95
C GLU A 98 -5.06 26.05 7.03
N GLN A 99 -5.12 26.95 6.04
CA GLN A 99 -6.18 26.93 5.03
C GLN A 99 -6.11 25.67 4.15
N ILE A 100 -4.92 25.25 3.76
CA ILE A 100 -4.72 24.03 2.98
C ILE A 100 -5.17 22.81 3.80
N LEU A 101 -4.72 22.70 5.05
CA LEU A 101 -5.10 21.61 5.95
C LEU A 101 -6.62 21.57 6.18
N TYR A 102 -7.23 22.72 6.38
CA TYR A 102 -8.69 22.85 6.53
C TYR A 102 -9.43 22.41 5.25
N ALA A 103 -8.95 22.80 4.06
CA ALA A 103 -9.55 22.42 2.80
C ALA A 103 -9.47 20.90 2.55
N ILE A 104 -8.37 20.28 2.94
CA ILE A 104 -8.14 18.83 2.85
C ILE A 104 -9.06 18.08 3.83
N SER A 105 -9.12 18.54 5.09
CA SER A 105 -9.97 17.91 6.13
C SER A 105 -11.46 17.98 5.79
N LYS A 106 -11.92 19.09 5.19
CA LYS A 106 -13.31 19.25 4.71
C LYS A 106 -13.71 18.22 3.66
N LYS A 107 -12.73 17.66 2.94
CA LYS A 107 -12.94 16.59 1.95
C LYS A 107 -12.82 15.20 2.54
N ASN A 108 -12.70 15.06 3.87
CA ASN A 108 -12.44 13.81 4.57
C ASN A 108 -11.18 13.08 4.06
N ILE A 109 -10.15 13.83 3.71
CA ILE A 109 -8.86 13.29 3.29
C ILE A 109 -7.95 13.25 4.50
N TYR A 110 -7.41 12.08 4.82
CA TYR A 110 -6.41 11.93 5.87
C TYR A 110 -5.08 12.50 5.42
N SER A 111 -4.50 13.37 6.24
CA SER A 111 -3.21 13.98 5.94
C SER A 111 -2.35 14.10 7.18
N ASN A 112 -1.07 13.79 7.03
CA ASN A 112 -0.04 13.96 8.04
C ASN A 112 0.84 15.16 7.68
N LEU A 113 1.20 15.95 8.67
CA LEU A 113 2.02 17.14 8.51
C LEU A 113 3.43 16.88 9.01
N PHE A 114 4.41 17.22 8.19
CA PHE A 114 5.83 17.09 8.49
C PHE A 114 6.54 18.42 8.27
N SER A 115 7.44 18.76 9.18
CA SER A 115 8.44 19.79 8.95
C SER A 115 9.76 19.14 8.54
N PHE A 116 10.50 19.77 7.66
CA PHE A 116 11.82 19.28 7.30
C PHE A 116 12.86 20.41 7.25
N SER A 117 14.08 20.03 7.57
CA SER A 117 15.29 20.83 7.43
C SER A 117 16.43 19.87 7.08
N GLN A 118 17.31 19.51 8.01
CA GLN A 118 18.26 18.41 7.87
C GLN A 118 17.60 17.03 7.99
N LYS A 119 16.44 16.96 8.68
CA LYS A 119 15.67 15.74 8.92
C LYS A 119 14.18 16.05 8.77
N VAL A 120 13.42 15.01 8.48
CA VAL A 120 11.97 15.06 8.47
C VAL A 120 11.45 14.74 9.87
N ASN A 121 10.61 15.60 10.40
CA ASN A 121 9.95 15.44 11.69
C ASN A 121 8.44 15.59 11.51
N GLU A 122 7.68 14.67 12.08
CA GLU A 122 6.23 14.80 12.13
C GLU A 122 5.85 15.92 13.12
N ILE A 123 4.88 16.74 12.74
CA ILE A 123 4.38 17.82 13.57
C ILE A 123 2.85 17.74 13.67
N GLU A 124 2.31 17.99 14.86
CA GLU A 124 0.86 17.91 15.10
C GLU A 124 0.11 19.18 14.66
N ASN A 125 0.81 20.31 14.66
CA ASN A 125 0.22 21.60 14.32
C ASN A 125 1.24 22.58 13.75
N THR A 126 0.74 23.65 13.13
CA THR A 126 1.55 24.69 12.49
C THR A 126 2.40 25.52 13.46
N ASN A 127 2.08 25.49 14.79
CA ASN A 127 2.86 26.21 15.78
C ASN A 127 4.28 25.66 15.95
N GLN A 128 4.47 24.37 15.66
CA GLN A 128 5.77 23.70 15.72
C GLN A 128 6.70 24.05 14.52
N PHE A 129 6.16 24.76 13.55
CA PHE A 129 6.91 25.30 12.42
C PHE A 129 7.48 26.68 12.82
N ASP A 130 8.79 26.79 13.02
CA ASP A 130 9.48 27.97 13.56
C ASP A 130 10.51 28.61 12.61
N GLY A 131 10.82 27.97 11.50
CA GLY A 131 11.77 28.47 10.48
C GLY A 131 13.20 28.57 11.03
N THR A 132 13.65 27.67 11.89
CA THR A 132 14.96 27.73 12.54
C THR A 132 15.96 26.72 12.01
N GLY A 133 15.56 25.87 11.07
CA GLY A 133 16.41 24.84 10.49
C GLY A 133 17.62 25.40 9.75
N SER A 134 18.80 24.86 10.01
CA SER A 134 20.08 25.38 9.48
C SER A 134 20.33 25.04 8.01
N SER A 135 19.61 24.09 7.44
CA SER A 135 19.76 23.67 6.04
C SER A 135 18.50 22.98 5.53
N THR A 136 18.40 22.79 4.22
CA THR A 136 17.28 22.13 3.54
C THR A 136 17.78 20.87 2.86
N ASP A 137 17.23 19.71 3.25
CA ASP A 137 17.52 18.39 2.67
C ASP A 137 16.24 17.80 2.02
N LEU A 138 16.03 18.12 0.75
CA LEU A 138 14.94 17.54 -0.04
C LEU A 138 15.14 16.03 -0.30
N GLY A 139 16.39 15.57 -0.29
CA GLY A 139 16.69 14.14 -0.40
C GLY A 139 16.11 13.33 0.77
N SER A 140 16.17 13.88 1.98
CA SER A 140 15.56 13.24 3.16
C SER A 140 14.05 13.13 3.04
N VAL A 141 13.37 14.14 2.47
CA VAL A 141 11.93 14.13 2.19
C VAL A 141 11.57 13.05 1.18
N LEU A 142 12.29 13.00 0.05
CA LEU A 142 12.05 11.97 -0.98
C LEU A 142 12.30 10.56 -0.47
N ASN A 143 13.31 10.35 0.36
CA ASN A 143 13.53 9.07 1.02
C ASN A 143 12.36 8.71 1.96
N HIS A 144 11.87 9.65 2.75
CA HIS A 144 10.72 9.43 3.63
C HIS A 144 9.46 9.06 2.82
N ILE A 145 9.20 9.74 1.70
CA ILE A 145 8.11 9.41 0.77
C ILE A 145 8.30 8.00 0.21
N HIS A 146 9.51 7.67 -0.26
CA HIS A 146 9.81 6.36 -0.84
C HIS A 146 9.55 5.20 0.15
N PHE A 147 9.96 5.34 1.40
CA PHE A 147 9.75 4.30 2.41
C PHE A 147 8.26 4.12 2.78
N ASN A 148 7.47 5.18 2.71
CA ASN A 148 6.05 5.17 3.09
C ASN A 148 5.09 5.07 1.90
N GLN A 149 5.55 5.03 0.66
CA GLN A 149 4.74 5.15 -0.56
C GLN A 149 3.59 4.13 -0.69
N ASN A 150 3.68 2.97 -0.05
CA ASN A 150 2.62 1.96 -0.09
C ASN A 150 1.34 2.37 0.67
N ASN A 151 1.45 3.35 1.58
CA ASN A 151 0.34 3.87 2.37
C ASN A 151 -0.07 5.28 1.93
N LEU A 152 0.61 5.86 0.94
CA LEU A 152 0.38 7.23 0.50
C LEU A 152 -0.47 7.29 -0.76
N ALA A 153 -1.44 8.21 -0.77
CA ALA A 153 -2.13 8.67 -1.98
C ALA A 153 -1.28 9.67 -2.77
N GLY A 154 -0.45 10.44 -2.08
CA GLY A 154 0.46 11.43 -2.65
C GLY A 154 1.16 12.26 -1.59
N ALA A 155 2.03 13.15 -2.03
CA ALA A 155 2.76 14.06 -1.17
C ALA A 155 2.69 15.50 -1.70
N ILE A 156 2.70 16.46 -0.77
CA ILE A 156 2.82 17.90 -1.06
C ILE A 156 4.10 18.40 -0.40
N ILE A 157 4.97 19.04 -1.14
CA ILE A 157 6.22 19.62 -0.63
C ILE A 157 6.12 21.13 -0.77
N ILE A 158 6.27 21.85 0.33
CA ILE A 158 6.23 23.31 0.41
C ILE A 158 7.63 23.80 0.75
N THR A 159 8.32 24.45 -0.19
CA THR A 159 9.72 24.85 -0.06
C THR A 159 10.06 26.02 -1.00
N ASP A 160 11.14 26.74 -0.73
CA ASP A 160 11.72 27.71 -1.67
C ASP A 160 12.59 27.04 -2.76
N GLY A 161 12.74 25.73 -2.71
CA GLY A 161 13.47 24.93 -3.68
C GLY A 161 15.00 24.93 -3.49
N GLN A 162 15.52 25.59 -2.47
CA GLN A 162 16.95 25.62 -2.19
C GLN A 162 17.39 24.37 -1.44
N ASN A 163 17.89 23.37 -2.19
CA ASN A 163 18.49 22.18 -1.57
C ASN A 163 19.99 22.41 -1.32
N ASN A 164 20.39 22.51 -0.07
CA ASN A 164 21.77 22.82 0.31
C ASN A 164 22.41 21.73 1.22
N HIS A 165 21.70 20.64 1.48
CA HIS A 165 22.18 19.51 2.27
C HIS A 165 21.65 18.18 1.69
N GLY A 166 22.36 17.09 1.99
CA GLY A 166 21.93 15.74 1.67
C GLY A 166 22.20 15.30 0.24
N ILE A 167 21.41 14.31 -0.20
CA ILE A 167 21.54 13.69 -1.53
C ILE A 167 20.75 14.52 -2.54
N ASP A 168 21.29 14.63 -3.75
CA ASP A 168 20.62 15.26 -4.88
C ASP A 168 19.22 14.65 -5.11
N PRO A 169 18.13 15.43 -4.99
CA PRO A 169 16.77 14.96 -5.15
C PRO A 169 16.52 14.26 -6.49
N LEU A 170 17.16 14.72 -7.57
CA LEU A 170 16.99 14.16 -8.90
C LEU A 170 17.41 12.69 -9.00
N LYS A 171 18.33 12.23 -8.13
CA LYS A 171 18.75 10.83 -8.08
C LYS A 171 17.74 9.89 -7.41
N LEU A 172 16.82 10.45 -6.66
CA LEU A 172 15.84 9.67 -5.85
C LEU A 172 14.46 9.60 -6.47
N ILE A 173 14.12 10.57 -7.32
CA ILE A 173 12.75 10.76 -7.84
C ILE A 173 12.25 9.57 -8.66
N ASP A 174 13.14 8.90 -9.39
CA ASP A 174 12.78 7.74 -10.24
C ASP A 174 12.27 6.52 -9.45
N ASN A 175 12.57 6.47 -8.15
CA ASN A 175 12.15 5.38 -7.26
C ASN A 175 10.79 5.63 -6.60
N ILE A 176 10.19 6.80 -6.82
CA ILE A 176 8.92 7.20 -6.21
C ILE A 176 7.78 6.94 -7.17
N LYS A 177 6.75 6.23 -6.70
CA LYS A 177 5.59 5.81 -7.50
C LYS A 177 4.32 6.61 -7.18
N VAL A 178 4.36 7.45 -6.15
CA VAL A 178 3.24 8.30 -5.76
C VAL A 178 3.37 9.70 -6.35
N PRO A 179 2.28 10.40 -6.66
CA PRO A 179 2.32 11.77 -7.14
C PRO A 179 2.90 12.71 -6.07
N ILE A 180 3.80 13.59 -6.49
CA ILE A 180 4.36 14.65 -5.66
C ILE A 180 3.95 15.99 -6.27
N PHE A 181 3.35 16.85 -5.45
CA PHE A 181 3.02 18.22 -5.78
C PHE A 181 3.96 19.13 -5.02
N THR A 182 4.51 20.15 -5.71
CA THR A 182 5.39 21.13 -5.09
C THR A 182 4.70 22.50 -5.08
N LEU A 183 4.73 23.15 -3.92
CA LEU A 183 4.32 24.54 -3.74
C LEU A 183 5.57 25.37 -3.45
N GLY A 184 5.93 26.24 -4.40
CA GLY A 184 7.08 27.13 -4.24
C GLY A 184 6.72 28.31 -3.34
N ILE A 185 7.59 28.55 -2.35
CA ILE A 185 7.56 29.77 -1.53
C ILE A 185 8.61 30.72 -2.12
N GLY A 186 8.19 31.91 -2.55
CA GLY A 186 9.13 32.88 -3.10
C GLY A 186 8.50 33.87 -4.07
N GLU A 187 9.31 34.77 -4.59
CA GLU A 187 8.87 35.72 -5.62
C GLU A 187 8.96 35.11 -7.03
N SER A 188 7.92 35.29 -7.82
CA SER A 188 7.88 34.79 -9.20
C SER A 188 8.67 35.67 -10.18
N LYS A 189 9.24 36.81 -9.72
CA LYS A 189 10.03 37.70 -10.56
C LYS A 189 11.50 37.33 -10.53
N PRO A 190 12.14 37.04 -11.66
CA PRO A 190 13.60 36.89 -11.71
C PRO A 190 14.23 38.21 -11.25
N LEU A 191 15.21 38.12 -10.34
CA LEU A 191 16.13 39.21 -10.06
C LEU A 191 16.84 39.51 -11.39
N ILE A 192 16.50 40.62 -12.01
CA ILE A 192 17.20 41.13 -13.21
C ILE A 192 18.41 41.87 -12.63
N ASP A 193 19.61 41.28 -12.74
CA ASP A 193 20.88 42.00 -12.53
C ASP A 193 21.11 43.04 -13.62
#